data_f1ead85d5cd6ef29e129d29cd9767977
#
_entry.id   f1ead85d5cd6ef29e129d29cd9767977
#
_cell.length_a   1.000
_cell.length_b   1.000
_cell.length_c   1.000
_cell.angle_alpha   90.00
_cell.angle_beta   90.00
_cell.angle_gamma   90.00
#
_symmetry.space_group_name_H-M   'P 1'
#
loop_
_entity.id
_entity.type
_entity.pdbx_description
1 polymer ?
#
loop_
_entity_poly.entity_id
_entity_poly.type
_entity_poly.pdbx_seq_one_letter_code
_entity_poly.pdbx_strand_id
1 'polypeptide(L)'
;MLKLEIPNTIFQQMVAQAKALSPVEDCGILAGSNGRVEKFYKMTNTDNSSSHYMMDPKEQFAAVKEIRSAGLEMLAIYHSHPETPAKPSAVDIRLALTPNVIYVIVSLHKNNGSVVKGFHIAGTNVTELPIRIL
;
A
#
# COMPACT_ATOMS: atom_id res chain seq x y z
N MET A 1 3.41 -14.27 13.03
CA MET A 1 4.04 -12.94 12.92
C MET A 1 3.87 -12.40 11.52
N LEU A 2 3.34 -11.20 11.40
CA LEU A 2 3.14 -10.57 10.09
C LEU A 2 4.49 -10.10 9.54
N LYS A 3 4.75 -10.44 8.30
CA LYS A 3 5.90 -9.94 7.54
C LYS A 3 5.49 -9.83 6.09
N LEU A 4 6.23 -9.04 5.33
CA LEU A 4 5.91 -8.85 3.93
C LEU A 4 7.19 -8.87 3.10
N GLU A 5 7.17 -9.71 2.07
CA GLU A 5 8.23 -9.77 1.08
C GLU A 5 7.66 -9.30 -0.25
N ILE A 6 8.34 -8.35 -0.88
CA ILE A 6 7.89 -7.77 -2.15
C ILE A 6 8.97 -8.01 -3.19
N PRO A 7 8.67 -8.72 -4.28
CA PRO A 7 9.63 -8.85 -5.39
C PRO A 7 10.03 -7.48 -5.90
N ASN A 8 11.31 -7.31 -6.22
CA ASN A 8 11.82 -6.02 -6.67
C ASN A 8 11.09 -5.49 -7.89
N THR A 9 10.68 -6.37 -8.80
CA THR A 9 9.92 -5.96 -10.00
C THR A 9 8.60 -5.29 -9.62
N ILE A 10 7.91 -5.82 -8.61
CA ILE A 10 6.65 -5.23 -8.13
C ILE A 10 6.93 -3.92 -7.40
N PHE A 11 7.96 -3.90 -6.56
CA PHE A 11 8.35 -2.68 -5.87
C PHE A 11 8.65 -1.54 -6.84
N GLN A 12 9.37 -1.83 -7.93
CA GLN A 12 9.66 -0.83 -8.95
C GLN A 12 8.39 -0.33 -9.65
N GLN A 13 7.41 -1.21 -9.87
CA GLN A 13 6.12 -0.80 -10.41
C GLN A 13 5.39 0.15 -9.46
N MET A 14 5.41 -0.14 -8.17
CA MET A 14 4.78 0.72 -7.16
C MET A 14 5.44 2.11 -7.15
N VAL A 15 6.76 2.15 -7.17
CA VAL A 15 7.51 3.41 -7.16
C VAL A 15 7.25 4.21 -8.44
N ALA A 16 7.27 3.56 -9.58
CA ALA A 16 7.01 4.21 -10.87
C ALA A 16 5.60 4.83 -10.89
N GLN A 17 4.61 4.08 -10.41
CA GLN A 17 3.24 4.56 -10.33
C GLN A 17 3.11 5.74 -9.38
N ALA A 18 3.74 5.65 -8.20
CA ALA A 18 3.72 6.73 -7.22
C ALA A 18 4.31 8.02 -7.81
N LYS A 19 5.43 7.92 -8.52
CA LYS A 19 6.06 9.06 -9.18
C LYS A 19 5.20 9.65 -10.28
N ALA A 20 4.56 8.79 -11.07
CA ALA A 20 3.73 9.23 -12.19
C ALA A 20 2.51 10.02 -11.72
N LEU A 21 1.96 9.70 -10.54
CA LEU A 21 0.77 10.36 -10.00
C LEU A 21 1.09 11.52 -9.06
N SER A 22 2.36 11.66 -8.63
CA SER A 22 2.74 12.76 -7.74
C SER A 22 2.31 14.11 -8.34
N PRO A 23 1.71 15.03 -7.57
CA PRO A 23 1.60 15.06 -6.11
C PRO A 23 0.34 14.39 -5.54
N VAL A 24 -0.43 13.66 -6.33
CA VAL A 24 -1.59 12.92 -5.85
C VAL A 24 -1.13 11.62 -5.20
N GLU A 25 -1.73 11.26 -4.06
CA GLU A 25 -1.43 9.98 -3.43
C GLU A 25 -1.90 8.84 -4.32
N ASP A 26 -1.00 7.90 -4.59
CA ASP A 26 -1.31 6.66 -5.27
C ASP A 26 -1.81 5.64 -4.25
N CYS A 27 -2.58 4.65 -4.71
CA CYS A 27 -3.05 3.58 -3.85
C CYS A 27 -3.21 2.28 -4.62
N GLY A 28 -3.25 1.18 -3.88
CA GLY A 28 -3.40 -0.13 -4.47
C GLY A 28 -3.47 -1.24 -3.44
N ILE A 29 -3.57 -2.46 -3.95
CA ILE A 29 -3.65 -3.67 -3.13
C ILE A 29 -2.52 -4.60 -3.53
N LEU A 30 -1.86 -5.19 -2.54
CA LEU A 30 -0.84 -6.21 -2.75
C LEU A 30 -1.40 -7.56 -2.30
N ALA A 31 -1.33 -8.54 -3.19
CA ALA A 31 -1.84 -9.88 -2.91
C ALA A 31 -0.78 -10.93 -3.15
N GLY A 32 -0.88 -12.04 -2.45
CA GLY A 32 0.06 -13.14 -2.57
C GLY A 32 -0.25 -14.26 -1.59
N SER A 33 0.79 -14.96 -1.17
CA SER A 33 0.68 -16.11 -0.27
C SER A 33 1.82 -16.12 0.71
N ASN A 34 1.53 -16.51 1.95
CA ASN A 34 2.55 -16.66 2.99
C ASN A 34 3.43 -15.43 3.18
N GLY A 35 2.84 -14.25 3.10
CA GLY A 35 3.55 -12.99 3.28
C GLY A 35 4.37 -12.54 2.08
N ARG A 36 4.32 -13.28 0.97
CA ARG A 36 5.05 -12.93 -0.24
C ARG A 36 4.10 -12.39 -1.30
N VAL A 37 4.34 -11.17 -1.75
CA VAL A 37 3.52 -10.51 -2.77
C VAL A 37 3.78 -11.13 -4.14
N GLU A 38 2.69 -11.41 -4.86
CA GLU A 38 2.73 -11.94 -6.22
C GLU A 38 2.10 -11.00 -7.22
N LYS A 39 1.15 -10.17 -6.77
CA LYS A 39 0.43 -9.24 -7.64
C LYS A 39 0.21 -7.89 -6.97
N PHE A 40 0.31 -6.85 -7.78
CA PHE A 40 0.00 -5.48 -7.41
C PHE A 40 -1.20 -5.01 -8.22
N TYR A 41 -2.29 -4.65 -7.53
CA TYR A 41 -3.51 -4.12 -8.15
C TYR A 41 -3.54 -2.61 -7.95
N LYS A 42 -3.30 -1.89 -9.04
CA LYS A 42 -3.40 -0.42 -9.02
C LYS A 42 -4.84 -0.01 -8.81
N MET A 43 -5.05 1.00 -7.98
CA MET A 43 -6.37 1.57 -7.74
C MET A 43 -6.35 3.06 -8.05
N THR A 44 -7.50 3.58 -8.45
CA THR A 44 -7.66 5.02 -8.63
C THR A 44 -7.95 5.66 -7.28
N ASN A 45 -7.25 6.75 -6.96
CA ASN A 45 -7.57 7.57 -5.81
C ASN A 45 -8.70 8.51 -6.21
N THR A 46 -9.93 8.19 -5.82
CA THR A 46 -11.11 8.99 -6.21
C THR A 46 -11.15 10.35 -5.54
N ASP A 47 -10.40 10.55 -4.45
CA ASP A 47 -10.28 11.85 -3.79
C ASP A 47 -9.32 12.78 -4.52
N ASN A 48 -8.49 12.24 -5.39
CA ASN A 48 -7.51 13.01 -6.16
C ASN A 48 -6.70 13.98 -5.29
N SER A 49 -6.33 13.53 -4.10
CA SER A 49 -5.72 14.36 -3.06
C SER A 49 -4.24 14.04 -2.86
N SER A 50 -3.47 15.05 -2.44
CA SER A 50 -2.07 14.90 -2.07
C SER A 50 -1.87 14.46 -0.61
N SER A 51 -2.95 14.36 0.18
CA SER A 51 -2.85 14.09 1.61
C SER A 51 -3.71 12.94 2.10
N HIS A 52 -4.58 12.40 1.26
CA HIS A 52 -5.38 11.22 1.59
C HIS A 52 -5.83 10.53 0.32
N TYR A 53 -6.40 9.33 0.48
CA TYR A 53 -6.87 8.56 -0.66
C TYR A 53 -8.16 7.82 -0.33
N MET A 54 -8.91 7.52 -1.37
CA MET A 54 -10.03 6.58 -1.32
C MET A 54 -9.99 5.77 -2.60
N MET A 55 -9.91 4.44 -2.45
CA MET A 55 -9.91 3.54 -3.60
C MET A 55 -11.27 3.54 -4.29
N ASP A 56 -11.26 3.51 -5.62
CA ASP A 56 -12.47 3.35 -6.40
C ASP A 56 -13.17 2.05 -5.98
N PRO A 57 -14.42 2.08 -5.51
CA PRO A 57 -15.09 0.88 -5.02
C PRO A 57 -15.25 -0.22 -6.06
N LYS A 58 -15.46 0.13 -7.32
CA LYS A 58 -15.62 -0.87 -8.39
C LYS A 58 -14.30 -1.59 -8.66
N GLU A 59 -13.20 -0.85 -8.71
CA GLU A 59 -11.86 -1.41 -8.89
C GLU A 59 -11.51 -2.29 -7.71
N GLN A 60 -11.80 -1.83 -6.49
CA GLN A 60 -11.53 -2.57 -5.28
C GLN A 60 -12.28 -3.89 -5.25
N PHE A 61 -13.57 -3.86 -5.60
CA PHE A 61 -14.40 -5.07 -5.64
C PHE A 61 -13.89 -6.06 -6.68
N ALA A 62 -13.52 -5.59 -7.87
CA ALA A 62 -12.97 -6.44 -8.92
C ALA A 62 -11.65 -7.10 -8.49
N ALA A 63 -10.79 -6.35 -7.81
CA ALA A 63 -9.52 -6.88 -7.32
C ALA A 63 -9.75 -7.96 -6.26
N VAL A 64 -10.67 -7.74 -5.32
CA VAL A 64 -10.98 -8.72 -4.28
C VAL A 64 -11.50 -10.02 -4.89
N LYS A 65 -12.35 -9.92 -5.91
CA LYS A 65 -12.85 -11.11 -6.63
C LYS A 65 -11.72 -11.86 -7.32
N GLU A 66 -10.83 -11.13 -7.99
CA GLU A 66 -9.72 -11.76 -8.69
C GLU A 66 -8.75 -12.43 -7.73
N ILE A 67 -8.43 -11.78 -6.62
CA ILE A 67 -7.57 -12.33 -5.58
C ILE A 67 -8.13 -13.66 -5.07
N ARG A 68 -9.43 -13.69 -4.78
CA ARG A 68 -10.12 -14.90 -4.31
C ARG A 68 -10.09 -16.00 -5.37
N SER A 69 -10.38 -15.67 -6.61
CA SER A 69 -10.38 -16.63 -7.72
C SER A 69 -8.99 -17.21 -7.98
N ALA A 70 -7.95 -16.44 -7.76
CA ALA A 70 -6.58 -16.88 -7.95
C ALA A 70 -6.04 -17.68 -6.75
N GLY A 71 -6.83 -17.85 -5.70
CA GLY A 71 -6.38 -18.54 -4.48
C GLY A 71 -5.36 -17.78 -3.69
N LEU A 72 -5.29 -16.46 -3.88
CA LEU A 72 -4.35 -15.58 -3.17
C LEU A 72 -5.03 -14.92 -1.98
N GLU A 73 -4.22 -14.27 -1.14
CA GLU A 73 -4.68 -13.48 -0.02
C GLU A 73 -4.38 -12.01 -0.26
N MET A 74 -5.25 -11.13 0.24
CA MET A 74 -4.92 -9.71 0.33
C MET A 74 -3.92 -9.55 1.47
N LEU A 75 -2.68 -9.21 1.14
CA LEU A 75 -1.61 -9.09 2.13
C LEU A 75 -1.44 -7.67 2.63
N ALA A 76 -1.65 -6.68 1.77
CA ALA A 76 -1.36 -5.29 2.12
C ALA A 76 -2.22 -4.32 1.33
N ILE A 77 -2.47 -3.19 1.96
CA ILE A 77 -3.03 -2.01 1.32
C ILE A 77 -1.91 -0.99 1.22
N TYR A 78 -1.67 -0.50 0.03
CA TYR A 78 -0.56 0.38 -0.30
C TYR A 78 -1.08 1.78 -0.61
N HIS A 79 -0.34 2.80 -0.16
CA HIS A 79 -0.47 4.15 -0.69
C HIS A 79 0.86 4.87 -0.66
N SER A 80 0.95 5.96 -1.42
CA SER A 80 2.15 6.78 -1.47
C SER A 80 1.99 8.03 -0.62
N HIS A 81 3.13 8.51 -0.10
CA HIS A 81 3.25 9.84 0.47
C HIS A 81 4.16 10.64 -0.45
N PRO A 82 3.60 11.46 -1.36
CA PRO A 82 4.42 12.18 -2.33
C PRO A 82 5.40 13.18 -1.68
N GLU A 83 4.99 13.80 -0.57
CA GLU A 83 5.73 14.93 0.01
C GLU A 83 6.06 14.76 1.49
N THR A 84 5.65 13.66 2.11
CA THR A 84 5.85 13.43 3.55
C THR A 84 6.59 12.11 3.78
N PRO A 85 7.19 11.93 4.98
CA PRO A 85 7.87 10.67 5.31
C PRO A 85 6.95 9.45 5.29
N ALA A 86 7.55 8.26 5.21
CA ALA A 86 6.82 7.00 5.25
C ALA A 86 6.36 6.69 6.68
N LYS A 87 5.33 7.40 7.10
CA LYS A 87 4.74 7.29 8.44
C LYS A 87 3.25 7.53 8.31
N PRO A 88 2.39 6.71 8.94
CA PRO A 88 0.95 6.92 8.85
C PRO A 88 0.56 8.30 9.39
N SER A 89 -0.27 9.01 8.63
CA SER A 89 -0.88 10.26 9.09
C SER A 89 -2.04 9.95 10.03
N ALA A 90 -2.56 10.99 10.69
CA ALA A 90 -3.76 10.82 11.53
C ALA A 90 -4.95 10.30 10.71
N VAL A 91 -5.08 10.76 9.46
CA VAL A 91 -6.13 10.28 8.55
C VAL A 91 -5.89 8.81 8.20
N ASP A 92 -4.65 8.43 7.90
CA ASP A 92 -4.30 7.04 7.59
C ASP A 92 -4.71 6.11 8.74
N ILE A 93 -4.43 6.52 9.97
CA ILE A 93 -4.76 5.71 11.16
C ILE A 93 -6.27 5.60 11.31
N ARG A 94 -6.99 6.71 11.16
CA ARG A 94 -8.44 6.71 11.30
C ARG A 94 -9.14 5.84 10.27
N LEU A 95 -8.61 5.79 9.05
CA LEU A 95 -9.21 5.05 7.94
C LEU A 95 -8.64 3.65 7.75
N ALA A 96 -7.76 3.18 8.63
CA ALA A 96 -7.18 1.84 8.56
C ALA A 96 -8.15 0.82 9.14
N LEU A 97 -9.20 0.51 8.41
CA LEU A 97 -10.32 -0.31 8.88
C LEU A 97 -10.28 -1.76 8.40
N THR A 98 -9.36 -2.12 7.53
CA THR A 98 -9.26 -3.48 7.02
C THR A 98 -8.42 -4.33 7.98
N PRO A 99 -9.00 -5.41 8.55
CA PRO A 99 -8.24 -6.27 9.46
C PRO A 99 -7.28 -7.18 8.71
N ASN A 100 -6.25 -7.62 9.42
CA ASN A 100 -5.31 -8.65 8.94
C ASN A 100 -4.53 -8.29 7.68
N VAL A 101 -4.31 -6.99 7.44
CA VAL A 101 -3.46 -6.53 6.33
C VAL A 101 -2.34 -5.67 6.90
N ILE A 102 -1.27 -5.56 6.11
CA ILE A 102 -0.18 -4.62 6.38
C ILE A 102 -0.47 -3.36 5.59
N TYR A 103 -0.32 -2.19 6.22
CA TYR A 103 -0.44 -0.91 5.52
C TYR A 103 0.95 -0.49 5.05
N VAL A 104 1.13 -0.44 3.73
CA VAL A 104 2.42 -0.15 3.11
C VAL A 104 2.40 1.28 2.60
N ILE A 105 3.43 2.04 2.97
CA ILE A 105 3.60 3.43 2.52
C ILE A 105 4.91 3.54 1.76
N VAL A 106 4.82 4.07 0.53
CA VAL A 106 5.99 4.44 -0.26
C VAL A 106 6.11 5.95 -0.22
N SER A 107 7.21 6.45 0.34
CA SER A 107 7.47 7.89 0.42
C SER A 107 8.41 8.31 -0.68
N LEU A 108 8.10 9.42 -1.32
CA LEU A 108 8.97 10.10 -2.29
C LEU A 108 9.68 11.31 -1.68
N HIS A 109 9.54 11.47 -0.37
CA HIS A 109 10.06 12.63 0.36
C HIS A 109 11.58 12.69 0.33
N LYS A 110 12.12 13.90 0.14
CA LYS A 110 13.56 14.23 0.19
C LYS A 110 14.45 13.61 -0.88
N ASN A 111 13.91 13.11 -1.96
CA ASN A 111 14.67 12.75 -3.16
C ASN A 111 15.86 11.80 -2.99
N ASN A 112 15.99 11.11 -1.87
CA ASN A 112 17.07 10.16 -1.63
C ASN A 112 16.68 8.74 -2.06
N GLY A 113 15.91 8.66 -3.12
CA GLY A 113 15.29 7.41 -3.50
C GLY A 113 13.99 7.22 -2.74
N SER A 114 13.32 6.13 -3.03
CA SER A 114 12.03 5.83 -2.43
C SER A 114 12.24 5.02 -1.17
N VAL A 115 11.50 5.39 -0.12
CA VAL A 115 11.50 4.65 1.14
C VAL A 115 10.17 3.91 1.25
N VAL A 116 10.22 2.63 1.55
CA VAL A 116 9.02 1.82 1.78
C VAL A 116 9.01 1.33 3.22
N LYS A 117 7.86 1.46 3.87
CA LYS A 117 7.66 0.94 5.22
C LYS A 117 6.29 0.29 5.33
N GLY A 118 6.19 -0.68 6.23
CA GLY A 118 4.95 -1.38 6.51
C GLY A 118 4.53 -1.21 7.96
N PHE A 119 3.22 -1.19 8.18
CA PHE A 119 2.66 -0.94 9.50
C PHE A 119 1.47 -1.84 9.76
N HIS A 120 1.40 -2.32 10.99
CA HIS A 120 0.17 -2.90 11.52
C HIS A 120 -0.56 -1.79 12.29
N ILE A 121 -1.81 -1.55 11.92
CA ILE A 121 -2.63 -0.50 12.53
C ILE A 121 -3.87 -1.14 13.13
N ALA A 122 -4.01 -1.06 14.45
CA ALA A 122 -5.16 -1.58 15.18
C ALA A 122 -5.68 -0.48 16.09
N GLY A 123 -6.80 0.15 15.70
CA GLY A 123 -7.31 1.34 16.38
C GLY A 123 -6.30 2.47 16.29
N THR A 124 -5.79 2.93 17.42
CA THR A 124 -4.75 3.96 17.48
C THR A 124 -3.34 3.39 17.64
N ASN A 125 -3.23 2.06 17.75
CA ASN A 125 -1.95 1.40 17.93
C ASN A 125 -1.29 1.14 16.58
N VAL A 126 -0.11 1.70 16.38
CA VAL A 126 0.66 1.59 15.14
C VAL A 126 1.98 0.89 15.45
N THR A 127 2.24 -0.20 14.74
CA THR A 127 3.49 -0.96 14.88
C THR A 127 4.14 -1.07 13.52
N GLU A 128 5.39 -0.65 13.41
CA GLU A 128 6.13 -0.82 12.17
C GLU A 128 6.53 -2.29 12.01
N LEU A 129 6.36 -2.84 10.82
CA LEU A 129 6.70 -4.22 10.50
C LEU A 129 7.78 -4.25 9.42
N PRO A 130 8.69 -5.25 9.47
CA PRO A 130 9.74 -5.33 8.46
C PRO A 130 9.15 -5.64 7.08
N ILE A 131 9.67 -4.93 6.07
CA ILE A 131 9.41 -5.23 4.66
C ILE A 131 10.73 -5.63 4.03
N ARG A 132 10.72 -6.74 3.31
CA ARG A 132 11.88 -7.21 2.59
C ARG A 132 11.64 -7.11 1.09
N ILE A 133 12.51 -6.37 0.40
CA ILE A 133 12.50 -6.28 -1.06
C ILE A 133 13.43 -7.37 -1.58
N LEU A 134 12.91 -8.24 -2.41
CA LEU A 134 13.63 -9.42 -2.91
C LEU A 134 14.49 -9.14 -4.14
#